data_e1dda0add1830f6a783571c425bd75de
#
_entry.id   e1dda0add1830f6a783571c425bd75de
#
_cell.length_a   1.000
_cell.length_b   1.000
_cell.length_c   1.000
_cell.angle_alpha   90.00
_cell.angle_beta   90.00
_cell.angle_gamma   90.00
#
_symmetry.space_group_name_H-M   'P 1'
#
loop_
_entity.id
_entity.type
_entity.pdbx_description
1 polymer ?
#
loop_
_entity_poly.entity_id
_entity_poly.type
_entity_poly.pdbx_seq_one_letter_code
_entity_poly.pdbx_strand_id
1 'polypeptide(L)'
;MIMLGFLFPTFFAFTLLMTPDINVNHKYIMVSYAYLAVLWAWAVCALWGKGGLGRKFLAIVLTVCMTATGVYDFVVIVKGNGPGRRVTVNMESELTQWLEDHLEKNDLILTPEYSMNEVTMSGAMLYCGWPYYAWSAGYDTNYRAAQAVTIYTTSDREELKDVVKREKITYILLEEG
;
A
#
# COMPACT_ATOMS: atom_id res chain seq x y z
N MET A 1 26.53 19.38 -9.21
CA MET A 1 25.49 19.62 -8.19
C MET A 1 24.16 18.92 -8.49
N ILE A 2 23.57 19.05 -9.70
CA ILE A 2 22.27 18.43 -10.03
C ILE A 2 22.28 16.90 -9.85
N MET A 3 23.33 16.19 -10.31
CA MET A 3 23.43 14.72 -10.17
C MET A 3 23.46 14.27 -8.71
N LEU A 4 24.13 15.03 -7.82
CA LEU A 4 24.13 14.73 -6.39
C LEU A 4 22.74 14.87 -5.78
N GLY A 5 21.96 15.88 -6.21
CA GLY A 5 20.56 16.03 -5.80
C GLY A 5 19.66 14.86 -6.23
N PHE A 6 19.93 14.28 -7.40
CA PHE A 6 19.16 13.12 -7.88
C PHE A 6 19.49 11.83 -7.14
N LEU A 7 20.70 11.69 -6.63
CA LEU A 7 21.12 10.52 -5.83
C LEU A 7 20.82 10.70 -4.34
N PHE A 8 20.48 11.91 -3.88
CA PHE A 8 20.23 12.18 -2.47
C PHE A 8 19.11 11.30 -1.88
N PRO A 9 17.94 11.10 -2.53
CA PRO A 9 16.91 10.23 -1.97
C PRO A 9 17.37 8.78 -1.83
N THR A 10 18.23 8.28 -2.73
CA THR A 10 18.83 6.95 -2.60
C THR A 10 19.75 6.89 -1.38
N PHE A 11 20.65 7.86 -1.23
CA PHE A 11 21.53 7.95 -0.06
C PHE A 11 20.73 8.01 1.24
N PHE A 12 19.68 8.84 1.25
CA PHE A 12 18.76 8.97 2.37
C PHE A 12 18.09 7.64 2.73
N ALA A 13 17.63 6.88 1.73
CA ALA A 13 16.97 5.58 1.92
C ALA A 13 17.87 4.54 2.62
N PHE A 14 19.19 4.61 2.41
CA PHE A 14 20.15 3.69 3.01
C PHE A 14 20.74 4.17 4.34
N THR A 15 20.63 5.46 4.67
CA THR A 15 21.26 6.03 5.87
C THR A 15 20.28 6.28 7.01
N LEU A 16 19.00 6.48 6.71
CA LEU A 16 17.97 6.79 7.69
C LEU A 16 16.84 5.78 7.68
N LEU A 17 16.58 5.20 8.85
CA LEU A 17 15.41 4.33 9.05
C LEU A 17 14.24 5.21 9.53
N MET A 18 13.32 5.54 8.61
CA MET A 18 12.18 6.41 8.90
C MET A 18 10.97 5.70 9.47
N THR A 19 10.89 4.39 9.26
CA THR A 19 9.76 3.56 9.69
C THR A 19 10.26 2.21 10.18
N PRO A 20 9.50 1.48 11.01
CA PRO A 20 9.86 0.12 11.43
C PRO A 20 10.06 -0.85 10.27
N ASP A 21 9.33 -0.65 9.18
CA ASP A 21 9.50 -1.45 7.96
C ASP A 21 10.54 -0.82 7.03
N ILE A 22 11.71 -1.47 6.96
CA ILE A 22 12.80 -1.05 6.08
C ILE A 22 12.39 -1.02 4.59
N ASN A 23 11.42 -1.84 4.19
CA ASN A 23 10.95 -1.88 2.81
C ASN A 23 10.23 -0.57 2.40
N VAL A 24 9.72 0.20 3.34
CA VAL A 24 9.10 1.49 3.03
C VAL A 24 10.12 2.49 2.48
N ASN A 25 11.38 2.38 2.88
CA ASN A 25 12.46 3.26 2.43
C ASN A 25 12.75 3.12 0.92
N HIS A 26 12.39 1.99 0.27
CA HIS A 26 12.61 1.83 -1.17
C HIS A 26 11.84 2.86 -2.03
N LYS A 27 10.79 3.48 -1.49
CA LYS A 27 10.05 4.56 -2.16
C LYS A 27 10.94 5.75 -2.49
N TYR A 28 11.93 6.06 -1.64
CA TYR A 28 12.89 7.13 -1.92
C TYR A 28 13.84 6.76 -3.06
N ILE A 29 14.16 5.47 -3.20
CA ILE A 29 14.94 4.96 -4.34
C ILE A 29 14.16 5.13 -5.65
N MET A 30 12.84 4.91 -5.64
CA MET A 30 11.97 5.13 -6.80
C MET A 30 11.96 6.60 -7.24
N VAL A 31 12.01 7.54 -6.30
CA VAL A 31 12.14 8.98 -6.62
C VAL A 31 13.46 9.25 -7.35
N SER A 32 14.57 8.68 -6.86
CA SER A 32 15.86 8.79 -7.54
C SER A 32 15.83 8.19 -8.95
N TYR A 33 15.19 7.04 -9.13
CA TYR A 33 15.05 6.42 -10.46
C TYR A 33 14.26 7.32 -11.43
N ALA A 34 13.20 7.98 -10.96
CA ALA A 34 12.45 8.92 -11.79
C ALA A 34 13.34 10.08 -12.29
N TYR A 35 14.17 10.65 -11.43
CA TYR A 35 15.10 11.69 -11.82
C TYR A 35 16.24 11.18 -12.73
N LEU A 36 16.79 10.03 -12.42
CA LEU A 36 17.84 9.40 -13.23
C LEU A 36 17.35 9.00 -14.62
N ALA A 37 16.05 8.64 -14.77
CA ALA A 37 15.45 8.30 -16.04
C ALA A 37 15.52 9.48 -17.03
N VAL A 38 15.40 10.73 -16.57
CA VAL A 38 15.56 11.93 -17.40
C VAL A 38 16.98 12.06 -17.94
N LEU A 39 17.99 11.85 -17.08
CA LEU A 39 19.41 11.90 -17.49
C LEU A 39 19.73 10.75 -18.43
N TRP A 40 19.16 9.57 -18.16
CA TRP A 40 19.31 8.41 -19.01
C TRP A 40 18.72 8.63 -20.41
N ALA A 41 17.49 9.13 -20.49
CA ALA A 41 16.86 9.49 -21.76
C ALA A 41 17.71 10.49 -22.55
N TRP A 42 18.23 11.51 -21.87
CA TRP A 42 19.14 12.48 -22.49
C TRP A 42 20.41 11.81 -23.04
N ALA A 43 21.04 10.91 -22.29
CA ALA A 43 22.24 10.20 -22.72
C ALA A 43 21.98 9.32 -23.96
N VAL A 44 20.84 8.58 -23.97
CA VAL A 44 20.41 7.77 -25.11
C VAL A 44 20.18 8.64 -26.36
N CYS A 45 19.49 9.77 -26.21
CA CYS A 45 19.27 10.73 -27.31
C CYS A 45 20.59 11.30 -27.84
N ALA A 46 21.54 11.61 -26.95
CA ALA A 46 22.86 12.10 -27.36
C ALA A 46 23.68 11.03 -28.13
N LEU A 47 23.61 9.77 -27.73
CA LEU A 47 24.20 8.65 -28.46
C LEU A 47 23.58 8.49 -29.85
N TRP A 48 22.24 8.63 -29.93
CA TRP A 48 21.50 8.50 -31.18
C TRP A 48 21.83 9.62 -32.17
N GLY A 49 21.83 10.89 -31.72
CA GLY A 49 21.99 12.06 -32.56
C GLY A 49 23.40 12.27 -33.13
N LYS A 50 24.45 11.86 -32.38
CA LYS A 50 25.86 12.11 -32.76
C LYS A 50 26.56 10.91 -33.38
N GLY A 51 25.86 9.80 -33.65
CA GLY A 51 26.52 8.51 -33.84
C GLY A 51 26.34 7.90 -35.22
N GLY A 52 27.40 7.23 -35.68
CA GLY A 52 27.33 6.21 -36.71
C GLY A 52 26.52 4.97 -36.20
N LEU A 53 26.39 3.98 -37.08
CA LEU A 53 25.54 2.80 -36.85
C LEU A 53 25.83 2.09 -35.48
N GLY A 54 27.11 2.01 -35.09
CA GLY A 54 27.47 1.36 -33.80
C GLY A 54 26.92 2.09 -32.56
N ARG A 55 26.89 3.44 -32.55
CA ARG A 55 26.31 4.20 -31.43
C ARG A 55 24.78 4.10 -31.39
N LYS A 56 24.14 4.07 -32.54
CA LYS A 56 22.69 3.83 -32.62
C LYS A 56 22.33 2.44 -32.12
N PHE A 57 23.10 1.42 -32.48
CA PHE A 57 22.93 0.07 -31.96
C PHE A 57 23.10 0.03 -30.43
N LEU A 58 24.17 0.66 -29.92
CA LEU A 58 24.38 0.77 -28.46
C LEU A 58 23.20 1.46 -27.78
N ALA A 59 22.66 2.55 -28.35
CA ALA A 59 21.49 3.23 -27.77
C ALA A 59 20.26 2.32 -27.68
N ILE A 60 20.03 1.50 -28.71
CA ILE A 60 18.95 0.51 -28.72
C ILE A 60 19.14 -0.52 -27.60
N VAL A 61 20.34 -1.14 -27.53
CA VAL A 61 20.65 -2.16 -26.51
C VAL A 61 20.46 -1.59 -25.11
N LEU A 62 20.98 -0.40 -24.83
CA LEU A 62 20.84 0.26 -23.56
C LEU A 62 19.37 0.54 -23.22
N THR A 63 18.58 1.00 -24.19
CA THR A 63 17.14 1.25 -23.98
C THR A 63 16.43 -0.06 -23.64
N VAL A 64 16.67 -1.14 -24.38
CA VAL A 64 16.06 -2.44 -24.10
C VAL A 64 16.45 -2.94 -22.72
N CYS A 65 17.75 -2.91 -22.36
CA CYS A 65 18.23 -3.36 -21.04
C CYS A 65 17.58 -2.58 -19.88
N MET A 66 17.39 -1.27 -20.04
CA MET A 66 16.81 -0.42 -18.98
C MET A 66 15.30 -0.52 -18.87
N THR A 67 14.59 -0.92 -19.93
CA THR A 67 13.13 -0.97 -19.94
C THR A 67 12.58 -2.40 -19.84
N ALA A 68 13.38 -3.42 -20.11
CA ALA A 68 12.92 -4.81 -20.21
C ALA A 68 12.20 -5.32 -18.94
N THR A 69 12.77 -5.02 -17.77
CA THR A 69 12.16 -5.42 -16.49
C THR A 69 10.82 -4.73 -16.25
N GLY A 70 10.73 -3.42 -16.50
CA GLY A 70 9.48 -2.67 -16.35
C GLY A 70 8.38 -3.15 -17.33
N VAL A 71 8.76 -3.48 -18.57
CA VAL A 71 7.83 -4.08 -19.54
C VAL A 71 7.38 -5.47 -19.08
N TYR A 72 8.30 -6.29 -18.57
CA TYR A 72 7.98 -7.61 -18.02
C TYR A 72 7.00 -7.49 -16.85
N ASP A 73 7.28 -6.64 -15.88
CA ASP A 73 6.42 -6.43 -14.71
C ASP A 73 5.04 -5.91 -15.13
N PHE A 74 4.97 -4.98 -16.08
CA PHE A 74 3.71 -4.49 -16.63
C PHE A 74 2.89 -5.64 -17.26
N VAL A 75 3.52 -6.50 -18.06
CA VAL A 75 2.86 -7.65 -18.66
C VAL A 75 2.37 -8.64 -17.60
N VAL A 76 3.16 -8.89 -16.56
CA VAL A 76 2.77 -9.77 -15.43
C VAL A 76 1.57 -9.19 -14.69
N ILE A 77 1.56 -7.89 -14.40
CA ILE A 77 0.44 -7.20 -13.74
C ILE A 77 -0.82 -7.28 -14.61
N VAL A 78 -0.72 -6.97 -15.90
CA VAL A 78 -1.87 -7.02 -16.81
C VAL A 78 -2.44 -8.44 -16.93
N LYS A 79 -1.58 -9.45 -17.07
CA LYS A 79 -2.00 -10.87 -17.11
C LYS A 79 -2.51 -11.36 -15.74
N GLY A 80 -1.93 -10.85 -14.66
CA GLY A 80 -2.30 -11.22 -13.29
C GLY A 80 -3.65 -10.66 -12.85
N ASN A 81 -4.14 -9.58 -13.46
CA ASN A 81 -5.41 -8.93 -13.15
C ASN A 81 -6.63 -9.59 -13.81
N GLY A 82 -6.58 -10.90 -14.06
CA GLY A 82 -7.72 -11.66 -14.58
C GLY A 82 -8.86 -11.84 -13.57
N PRO A 83 -10.03 -12.32 -14.01
CA PRO A 83 -11.13 -12.67 -13.13
C PRO A 83 -10.68 -13.64 -12.01
N GLY A 84 -11.10 -13.42 -10.78
CA GLY A 84 -10.70 -14.22 -9.62
C GLY A 84 -9.43 -13.76 -8.90
N ARG A 85 -8.72 -12.73 -9.42
CA ARG A 85 -7.59 -12.07 -8.73
C ARG A 85 -7.89 -10.62 -8.36
N ARG A 86 -9.12 -10.18 -8.54
CA ARG A 86 -9.59 -8.85 -8.19
C ARG A 86 -10.49 -8.94 -6.97
N VAL A 87 -10.23 -8.12 -5.99
CA VAL A 87 -11.21 -7.82 -4.94
C VAL A 87 -12.17 -6.79 -5.52
N THR A 88 -13.45 -7.14 -5.56
CA THR A 88 -14.50 -6.21 -6.00
C THR A 88 -15.36 -5.91 -4.78
N VAL A 89 -15.46 -4.63 -4.43
CA VAL A 89 -16.29 -4.15 -3.33
C VAL A 89 -17.48 -3.43 -3.93
N ASN A 90 -18.70 -3.81 -3.53
CA ASN A 90 -19.92 -3.18 -3.97
C ASN A 90 -20.25 -1.98 -3.06
N MET A 91 -19.86 -0.78 -3.50
CA MET A 91 -20.12 0.44 -2.74
C MET A 91 -21.57 0.95 -2.82
N GLU A 92 -22.43 0.27 -3.58
CA GLU A 92 -23.88 0.55 -3.66
C GLU A 92 -24.70 -0.51 -2.91
N SER A 93 -24.04 -1.28 -2.02
CA SER A 93 -24.73 -2.31 -1.22
C SER A 93 -25.66 -1.69 -0.16
N GLU A 94 -26.62 -2.49 0.33
CA GLU A 94 -27.48 -2.10 1.45
C GLU A 94 -26.65 -1.76 2.70
N LEU A 95 -25.55 -2.47 2.91
CA LEU A 95 -24.63 -2.21 4.02
C LEU A 95 -23.98 -0.82 3.89
N THR A 96 -23.53 -0.44 2.69
CA THR A 96 -22.94 0.89 2.47
C THR A 96 -23.97 1.99 2.72
N GLN A 97 -25.19 1.84 2.20
CA GLN A 97 -26.27 2.80 2.44
C GLN A 97 -26.60 2.90 3.93
N TRP A 98 -26.67 1.77 4.62
CA TRP A 98 -26.91 1.74 6.07
C TRP A 98 -25.80 2.47 6.84
N LEU A 99 -24.53 2.28 6.45
CA LEU A 99 -23.40 2.96 7.07
C LEU A 99 -23.47 4.48 6.86
N GLU A 100 -23.81 4.93 5.64
CA GLU A 100 -23.97 6.36 5.33
C GLU A 100 -25.07 7.02 6.17
N ASP A 101 -26.17 6.30 6.42
CA ASP A 101 -27.33 6.83 7.15
C ASP A 101 -27.16 6.80 8.67
N HIS A 102 -26.33 5.89 9.21
CA HIS A 102 -26.31 5.60 10.65
C HIS A 102 -24.98 5.89 11.35
N LEU A 103 -23.88 6.03 10.59
CA LEU A 103 -22.58 6.29 11.21
C LEU A 103 -22.42 7.72 11.68
N GLU A 104 -22.01 7.87 12.91
CA GLU A 104 -21.61 9.15 13.47
C GLU A 104 -20.08 9.31 13.40
N LYS A 105 -19.61 10.57 13.48
CA LYS A 105 -18.19 10.92 13.35
C LYS A 105 -17.23 10.15 14.28
N ASN A 106 -17.72 9.74 15.45
CA ASN A 106 -16.90 9.09 16.48
C ASN A 106 -17.17 7.57 16.58
N ASP A 107 -17.99 7.03 15.70
CA ASP A 107 -18.26 5.60 15.70
C ASP A 107 -17.03 4.81 15.28
N LEU A 108 -16.75 3.77 16.04
CA LEU A 108 -15.59 2.90 15.84
C LEU A 108 -16.08 1.50 15.50
N ILE A 109 -15.69 1.04 14.33
CA ILE A 109 -16.11 -0.26 13.80
C ILE A 109 -14.96 -1.25 13.91
N LEU A 110 -15.21 -2.41 14.51
CA LEU A 110 -14.32 -3.55 14.44
C LEU A 110 -14.63 -4.37 13.19
N THR A 111 -13.63 -4.57 12.36
CA THR A 111 -13.65 -5.48 11.20
C THR A 111 -12.63 -6.60 11.39
N PRO A 112 -12.78 -7.75 10.71
CA PRO A 112 -11.70 -8.73 10.63
C PRO A 112 -10.42 -8.09 10.10
N GLU A 113 -9.27 -8.52 10.61
CA GLU A 113 -7.98 -8.01 10.14
C GLU A 113 -7.75 -8.36 8.67
N TYR A 114 -7.12 -7.42 7.95
CA TYR A 114 -6.77 -7.59 6.53
C TYR A 114 -7.96 -7.82 5.59
N SER A 115 -9.20 -7.57 6.04
CA SER A 115 -10.37 -7.65 5.17
C SER A 115 -10.50 -6.41 4.28
N MET A 116 -10.99 -6.62 3.07
CA MET A 116 -11.37 -5.56 2.13
C MET A 116 -12.84 -5.72 1.77
N ASN A 117 -13.67 -4.92 2.39
CA ASN A 117 -15.12 -4.95 2.24
C ASN A 117 -15.71 -3.53 2.21
N GLU A 118 -17.01 -3.41 2.15
CA GLU A 118 -17.73 -2.14 2.09
C GLU A 118 -17.41 -1.26 3.29
N VAL A 119 -17.28 -1.82 4.49
CA VAL A 119 -16.97 -1.09 5.72
C VAL A 119 -15.58 -0.47 5.65
N THR A 120 -14.57 -1.22 5.19
CA THR A 120 -13.20 -0.72 5.09
C THR A 120 -13.03 0.36 4.03
N MET A 121 -13.91 0.37 3.01
CA MET A 121 -13.87 1.32 1.90
C MET A 121 -14.81 2.51 2.07
N SER A 122 -15.78 2.45 3.00
CA SER A 122 -16.76 3.52 3.24
C SER A 122 -16.18 4.78 3.90
N GLY A 123 -14.95 4.73 4.38
CA GLY A 123 -14.35 5.83 5.16
C GLY A 123 -14.72 5.81 6.65
N ALA A 124 -15.37 4.75 7.13
CA ALA A 124 -15.63 4.53 8.54
C ALA A 124 -14.35 4.46 9.37
N MET A 125 -14.40 4.90 10.63
CA MET A 125 -13.27 4.75 11.53
C MET A 125 -13.16 3.31 12.01
N LEU A 126 -12.03 2.66 11.70
CA LEU A 126 -11.79 1.27 12.03
C LEU A 126 -10.99 1.12 13.33
N TYR A 127 -11.36 0.15 14.17
CA TYR A 127 -10.64 -0.16 15.40
C TYR A 127 -9.24 -0.72 15.16
N CYS A 128 -9.12 -1.69 14.26
CA CYS A 128 -7.85 -2.31 13.88
C CYS A 128 -7.66 -2.29 12.36
N GLY A 129 -8.64 -2.74 11.59
CA GLY A 129 -8.65 -2.70 10.12
C GLY A 129 -7.45 -3.41 9.51
N TRP A 130 -6.60 -2.66 8.81
CA TRP A 130 -5.37 -3.15 8.22
C TRP A 130 -4.17 -2.73 9.06
N PRO A 131 -3.78 -3.49 10.08
CA PRO A 131 -2.80 -3.09 11.10
C PRO A 131 -1.42 -2.77 10.53
N TYR A 132 -1.05 -3.37 9.38
CA TYR A 132 0.22 -3.10 8.71
C TYR A 132 0.46 -1.61 8.42
N TYR A 133 -0.57 -0.85 8.03
CA TYR A 133 -0.40 0.56 7.72
C TYR A 133 -0.06 1.38 8.97
N ALA A 134 -0.73 1.13 10.09
CA ALA A 134 -0.43 1.79 11.34
C ALA A 134 0.94 1.37 11.89
N TRP A 135 1.25 0.08 11.85
CA TRP A 135 2.56 -0.43 12.25
C TRP A 135 3.69 0.16 11.39
N SER A 136 3.54 0.20 10.07
CA SER A 136 4.57 0.76 9.18
C SER A 136 4.79 2.27 9.39
N ALA A 137 3.82 2.96 9.98
CA ALA A 137 3.94 4.36 10.40
C ALA A 137 4.52 4.53 11.82
N GLY A 138 4.86 3.42 12.51
CA GLY A 138 5.50 3.43 13.84
C GLY A 138 4.55 3.31 15.02
N TYR A 139 3.27 3.05 14.80
CA TYR A 139 2.32 2.82 15.89
C TYR A 139 2.37 1.37 16.40
N ASP A 140 2.20 1.18 17.70
CA ASP A 140 2.00 -0.16 18.29
C ASP A 140 0.59 -0.65 17.96
N THR A 141 0.50 -1.69 17.16
CA THR A 141 -0.76 -2.33 16.77
C THR A 141 -1.07 -3.61 17.57
N ASN A 142 -0.10 -4.13 18.33
CA ASN A 142 -0.21 -5.43 18.98
C ASN A 142 -1.37 -5.47 20.00
N TYR A 143 -1.53 -4.41 20.77
CA TYR A 143 -2.61 -4.32 21.75
C TYR A 143 -3.99 -4.44 21.10
N ARG A 144 -4.26 -3.62 20.07
CA ARG A 144 -5.55 -3.63 19.38
C ARG A 144 -5.81 -4.94 18.64
N ALA A 145 -4.79 -5.51 18.01
CA ALA A 145 -4.89 -6.81 17.36
C ALA A 145 -5.27 -7.91 18.38
N ALA A 146 -4.63 -7.92 19.54
CA ALA A 146 -4.98 -8.88 20.61
C ALA A 146 -6.42 -8.71 21.11
N GLN A 147 -6.89 -7.47 21.29
CA GLN A 147 -8.28 -7.22 21.70
C GLN A 147 -9.27 -7.63 20.58
N ALA A 148 -8.96 -7.39 19.32
CA ALA A 148 -9.77 -7.82 18.19
C ALA A 148 -9.93 -9.35 18.18
N VAL A 149 -8.82 -10.10 18.35
CA VAL A 149 -8.86 -11.56 18.47
C VAL A 149 -9.75 -11.99 19.65
N THR A 150 -9.59 -11.37 20.82
CA THR A 150 -10.43 -11.68 21.99
C THR A 150 -11.92 -11.49 21.66
N ILE A 151 -12.30 -10.38 21.04
CA ILE A 151 -13.70 -10.07 20.69
C ILE A 151 -14.29 -11.12 19.72
N TYR A 152 -13.52 -11.56 18.72
CA TYR A 152 -14.00 -12.55 17.76
C TYR A 152 -13.99 -13.99 18.26
N THR A 153 -13.22 -14.31 19.32
CA THR A 153 -13.02 -15.70 19.73
C THR A 153 -13.61 -16.03 21.10
N THR A 154 -13.87 -15.02 21.96
CA THR A 154 -14.40 -15.29 23.29
C THR A 154 -15.84 -15.83 23.24
N SER A 155 -16.12 -16.83 24.06
CA SER A 155 -17.46 -17.35 24.32
C SER A 155 -18.09 -16.73 25.58
N ASP A 156 -17.31 -15.95 26.32
CA ASP A 156 -17.78 -15.29 27.56
C ASP A 156 -18.42 -13.95 27.20
N ARG A 157 -19.73 -13.85 27.47
CA ARG A 157 -20.53 -12.66 27.18
C ARG A 157 -20.13 -11.45 28.04
N GLU A 158 -19.70 -11.67 29.25
CA GLU A 158 -19.31 -10.55 30.14
C GLU A 158 -17.94 -10.02 29.73
N GLU A 159 -16.98 -10.91 29.42
CA GLU A 159 -15.69 -10.49 28.83
C GLU A 159 -15.87 -9.70 27.53
N LEU A 160 -16.74 -10.18 26.63
CA LEU A 160 -17.04 -9.46 25.37
C LEU A 160 -17.55 -8.05 25.63
N LYS A 161 -18.53 -7.90 26.54
CA LYS A 161 -19.09 -6.58 26.88
C LYS A 161 -18.05 -5.64 27.46
N ASP A 162 -17.22 -6.16 28.36
CA ASP A 162 -16.19 -5.38 29.04
C ASP A 162 -15.14 -4.87 28.05
N VAL A 163 -14.67 -5.72 27.13
CA VAL A 163 -13.71 -5.33 26.11
C VAL A 163 -14.32 -4.31 25.15
N VAL A 164 -15.49 -4.59 24.59
CA VAL A 164 -16.18 -3.67 23.66
C VAL A 164 -16.41 -2.29 24.29
N LYS A 165 -16.86 -2.25 25.55
CA LYS A 165 -17.09 -1.00 26.29
C LYS A 165 -15.80 -0.25 26.59
N ARG A 166 -14.76 -0.97 27.02
CA ARG A 166 -13.45 -0.39 27.32
C ARG A 166 -12.81 0.22 26.09
N GLU A 167 -12.88 -0.48 24.95
CA GLU A 167 -12.30 -0.06 23.68
C GLU A 167 -13.20 0.92 22.89
N LYS A 168 -14.41 1.21 23.42
CA LYS A 168 -15.41 2.12 22.79
C LYS A 168 -15.80 1.71 21.37
N ILE A 169 -15.89 0.42 21.11
CA ILE A 169 -16.31 -0.11 19.82
C ILE A 169 -17.83 0.04 19.72
N THR A 170 -18.31 0.71 18.65
CA THR A 170 -19.73 0.94 18.43
C THR A 170 -20.38 -0.19 17.65
N TYR A 171 -19.68 -0.71 16.64
CA TYR A 171 -20.16 -1.79 15.77
C TYR A 171 -19.10 -2.87 15.58
N ILE A 172 -19.55 -4.08 15.36
CA ILE A 172 -18.71 -5.25 15.03
C ILE A 172 -19.21 -5.83 13.73
N LEU A 173 -18.35 -5.88 12.71
CA LEU A 173 -18.66 -6.55 11.46
C LEU A 173 -18.41 -8.05 11.62
N LEU A 174 -19.44 -8.85 11.33
CA LEU A 174 -19.33 -10.31 11.21
C LEU A 174 -19.44 -10.66 9.73
N GLU A 175 -18.43 -11.32 9.20
CA GLU A 175 -18.43 -11.86 7.85
C GLU A 175 -18.89 -13.32 7.90
N GLU A 176 -19.82 -13.69 7.02
CA GLU A 176 -20.17 -15.11 6.83
C GLU A 176 -18.97 -15.81 6.16
N GLY A 177 -18.41 -16.84 6.81
CA GLY A 177 -17.26 -17.62 6.36
C GLY A 177 -17.62 -18.64 5.28
#